data_949a38eafff9419d69ac9d6e1ce06ae3
#
_entry.id   949a38eafff9419d69ac9d6e1ce06ae3
#
_cell.length_a   1.000
_cell.length_b   1.000
_cell.length_c   1.000
_cell.angle_alpha   90.00
_cell.angle_beta   90.00
_cell.angle_gamma   90.00
#
_symmetry.space_group_name_H-M   'P 1'
#
loop_
_entity.id
_entity.type
_entity.pdbx_description
1 polymer ?
#
loop_
_entity_poly.entity_id
_entity_poly.type
_entity_poly.pdbx_seq_one_letter_code
_entity_poly.pdbx_strand_id
1 'polypeptide(L)'
;MTATTREEIRIGPLAIRFLLEGEQSGGSVSVFEFDVPAGANVPVAHSHDAYEETIYGLSGVMTWTVDGVPTDVGPGEVLCIRRGAVHRFENGHDADASALAVVTPGILGPDYFREVADVVAAAAGGPPDVAAIGEVMRRHGLTPAV
;
A
#
# COMPACT_ATOMS: atom_id res chain seq x y z
N MET A 1 -19.30 2.33 23.71
CA MET A 1 -18.85 2.01 22.32
C MET A 1 -17.67 1.05 22.41
N THR A 2 -17.76 -0.08 21.74
CA THR A 2 -16.66 -1.04 21.67
C THR A 2 -15.78 -0.73 20.47
N ALA A 3 -14.47 -0.87 20.63
CA ALA A 3 -13.54 -0.78 19.51
C ALA A 3 -13.82 -1.93 18.54
N THR A 4 -13.84 -1.63 17.26
CA THR A 4 -14.01 -2.63 16.22
C THR A 4 -12.67 -3.35 15.98
N THR A 5 -12.72 -4.68 15.92
CA THR A 5 -11.55 -5.46 15.50
C THR A 5 -11.28 -5.16 14.04
N ARG A 6 -10.06 -4.76 13.72
CA ARG A 6 -9.67 -4.44 12.35
C ARG A 6 -9.38 -5.71 11.58
N GLU A 7 -9.89 -5.76 10.34
CA GLU A 7 -9.55 -6.83 9.42
C GLU A 7 -8.09 -6.69 8.99
N GLU A 8 -7.38 -7.81 8.97
CA GLU A 8 -6.04 -7.87 8.40
C GLU A 8 -6.13 -8.52 7.01
N ILE A 9 -5.69 -7.80 6.00
CA ILE A 9 -5.65 -8.29 4.62
C ILE A 9 -4.21 -8.70 4.33
N ARG A 10 -4.02 -9.96 3.94
CA ARG A 10 -2.71 -10.50 3.62
C ARG A 10 -2.49 -10.54 2.11
N ILE A 11 -1.41 -9.91 1.64
CA ILE A 11 -0.98 -9.93 0.24
C ILE A 11 0.42 -10.56 0.21
N GLY A 12 0.49 -11.88 0.02
CA GLY A 12 1.73 -12.61 0.21
C GLY A 12 2.28 -12.37 1.61
N PRO A 13 3.52 -11.86 1.75
CA PRO A 13 4.09 -11.56 3.07
C PRO A 13 3.61 -10.23 3.66
N LEU A 14 2.95 -9.38 2.87
CA LEU A 14 2.48 -8.07 3.32
C LEU A 14 1.19 -8.20 4.13
N ALA A 15 1.00 -7.32 5.11
CA ALA A 15 -0.24 -7.22 5.87
C ALA A 15 -0.74 -5.78 5.85
N ILE A 16 -2.03 -5.59 5.59
CA ILE A 16 -2.68 -4.28 5.52
C ILE A 16 -3.84 -4.26 6.51
N ARG A 17 -3.96 -3.19 7.30
CA ARG A 17 -5.05 -2.98 8.26
C ARG A 17 -5.64 -1.59 8.08
N PHE A 18 -6.91 -1.51 7.67
CA PHE A 18 -7.60 -0.23 7.56
C PHE A 18 -7.99 0.30 8.93
N LEU A 19 -7.65 1.55 9.20
CA LEU A 19 -7.99 2.27 10.43
C LEU A 19 -9.19 3.17 10.22
N LEU A 20 -9.32 3.75 9.03
CA LEU A 20 -10.40 4.64 8.66
C LEU A 20 -10.68 4.50 7.16
N GLU A 21 -11.91 4.15 6.82
CA GLU A 21 -12.35 4.10 5.43
C GLU A 21 -12.90 5.47 5.01
N GLY A 22 -12.83 5.76 3.71
CA GLY A 22 -13.24 7.07 3.18
C GLY A 22 -14.65 7.49 3.56
N GLU A 23 -15.61 6.57 3.57
CA GLU A 23 -17.00 6.87 3.95
C GLU A 23 -17.13 7.34 5.40
N GLN A 24 -16.24 6.91 6.29
CA GLN A 24 -16.24 7.32 7.70
C GLN A 24 -15.77 8.76 7.90
N SER A 25 -15.11 9.35 6.90
CA SER A 25 -14.63 10.73 6.92
C SER A 25 -15.38 11.64 5.96
N GLY A 26 -16.50 11.17 5.39
CA GLY A 26 -17.20 11.92 4.34
C GLY A 26 -16.42 12.01 3.03
N GLY A 27 -15.51 11.08 2.79
CA GLY A 27 -14.70 11.01 1.57
C GLY A 27 -13.39 11.79 1.61
N SER A 28 -13.07 12.47 2.72
CA SER A 28 -11.88 13.34 2.76
C SER A 28 -10.57 12.60 2.99
N VAL A 29 -10.59 11.47 3.71
CA VAL A 29 -9.38 10.72 4.05
C VAL A 29 -9.68 9.25 4.27
N SER A 30 -8.76 8.38 3.85
CA SER A 30 -8.68 7.01 4.34
C SER A 30 -7.30 6.78 4.95
N VAL A 31 -7.22 5.91 5.95
CA VAL A 31 -5.99 5.66 6.69
C VAL A 31 -5.84 4.16 6.89
N PHE A 32 -4.68 3.64 6.56
CA PHE A 32 -4.35 2.25 6.84
C PHE A 32 -2.90 2.11 7.28
N GLU A 33 -2.61 1.09 8.05
CA GLU A 33 -1.25 0.70 8.35
C GLU A 33 -0.89 -0.58 7.58
N PHE A 34 0.38 -0.76 7.31
CA PHE A 34 0.85 -1.94 6.61
C PHE A 34 2.21 -2.38 7.12
N ASP A 35 2.43 -3.70 7.07
CA ASP A 35 3.66 -4.35 7.49
C ASP A 35 4.37 -4.89 6.26
N VAL A 36 5.66 -4.61 6.17
CA VAL A 36 6.54 -5.10 5.11
C VAL A 36 7.71 -5.85 5.76
N PRO A 37 7.64 -7.17 5.84
CA PRO A 37 8.73 -7.95 6.41
C PRO A 37 10.03 -7.77 5.63
N ALA A 38 11.15 -8.05 6.30
CA ALA A 38 12.46 -8.02 5.67
C ALA A 38 12.47 -8.86 4.38
N GLY A 39 12.94 -8.27 3.30
CA GLY A 39 12.99 -8.90 1.98
C GLY A 39 11.71 -8.79 1.14
N ALA A 40 10.62 -8.26 1.69
CA ALA A 40 9.35 -8.12 0.96
C ALA A 40 9.30 -6.82 0.15
N ASN A 41 8.39 -6.81 -0.84
CA ASN A 41 8.16 -5.65 -1.69
C ASN A 41 6.70 -5.61 -2.17
N VAL A 42 6.29 -4.48 -2.74
CA VAL A 42 5.03 -4.38 -3.45
C VAL A 42 5.10 -5.18 -4.77
N PRO A 43 4.04 -5.93 -5.13
CA PRO A 43 4.08 -6.78 -6.33
C PRO A 43 4.25 -6.02 -7.65
N VAL A 44 3.65 -4.82 -7.77
CA VAL A 44 3.66 -4.03 -9.01
C VAL A 44 3.82 -2.55 -8.68
N ALA A 45 4.81 -1.90 -9.29
CA ALA A 45 4.94 -0.44 -9.23
C ALA A 45 3.76 0.22 -9.92
N HIS A 46 3.32 1.38 -9.43
CA HIS A 46 2.11 2.05 -9.93
C HIS A 46 2.11 3.54 -9.60
N SER A 47 1.13 4.24 -10.16
CA SER A 47 0.78 5.60 -9.77
C SER A 47 -0.68 5.69 -9.37
N HIS A 48 -1.03 6.70 -8.58
CA HIS A 48 -2.40 6.98 -8.17
C HIS A 48 -2.97 8.10 -9.03
N ASP A 49 -4.17 7.87 -9.61
CA ASP A 49 -4.71 8.79 -10.62
C ASP A 49 -5.33 10.06 -9.99
N ALA A 50 -5.95 9.95 -8.81
CA ALA A 50 -6.79 11.00 -8.27
C ALA A 50 -6.59 11.28 -6.77
N TYR A 51 -5.51 10.81 -6.17
CA TYR A 51 -5.25 11.05 -4.74
C TYR A 51 -3.75 11.06 -4.43
N GLU A 52 -3.40 11.71 -3.32
CA GLU A 52 -2.07 11.64 -2.72
C GLU A 52 -2.04 10.56 -1.65
N GLU A 53 -0.89 9.93 -1.48
CA GLU A 53 -0.63 9.00 -0.39
C GLU A 53 0.54 9.53 0.43
N THR A 54 0.29 9.82 1.71
CA THR A 54 1.34 10.25 2.63
C THR A 54 1.71 9.09 3.53
N ILE A 55 3.00 8.76 3.55
CA ILE A 55 3.56 7.65 4.31
C ILE A 55 4.23 8.19 5.57
N TYR A 56 3.89 7.61 6.72
CA TYR A 56 4.52 7.90 7.99
C TYR A 56 5.15 6.62 8.55
N GLY A 57 6.46 6.62 8.75
CA GLY A 57 7.18 5.45 9.27
C GLY A 57 6.84 5.17 10.73
N LEU A 58 6.52 3.92 11.05
CA LEU A 58 6.21 3.47 12.41
C LEU A 58 7.37 2.66 13.02
N SER A 59 7.87 1.67 12.31
CA SER A 59 8.99 0.84 12.76
C SER A 59 9.79 0.32 11.56
N GLY A 60 11.06 0.02 11.79
CA GLY A 60 11.94 -0.41 10.69
C GLY A 60 12.13 0.66 9.63
N VAL A 61 12.70 0.26 8.50
CA VAL A 61 12.96 1.17 7.38
C VAL A 61 12.44 0.53 6.10
N MET A 62 11.68 1.29 5.31
CA MET A 62 11.28 0.92 3.95
C MET A 62 11.96 1.85 2.96
N THR A 63 12.35 1.31 1.82
CA THR A 63 12.84 2.11 0.70
C THR A 63 11.71 2.33 -0.30
N TRP A 64 11.38 3.59 -0.52
CA TRP A 64 10.38 4.03 -1.49
C TRP A 64 11.08 4.61 -2.70
N THR A 65 10.80 4.07 -3.88
CA THR A 65 11.29 4.64 -5.13
C THR A 65 10.14 5.41 -5.76
N VAL A 66 10.30 6.72 -5.87
CA VAL A 66 9.28 7.63 -6.42
C VAL A 66 9.88 8.35 -7.63
N ASP A 67 9.28 8.15 -8.80
CA ASP A 67 9.79 8.66 -10.08
C ASP A 67 11.28 8.38 -10.27
N GLY A 68 11.70 7.17 -9.91
CA GLY A 68 13.08 6.70 -10.06
C GLY A 68 14.03 7.11 -8.92
N VAL A 69 13.58 7.88 -7.93
CA VAL A 69 14.43 8.34 -6.81
C VAL A 69 14.13 7.48 -5.57
N PRO A 70 15.11 6.70 -5.08
CA PRO A 70 14.94 5.93 -3.86
C PRO A 70 15.07 6.82 -2.63
N THR A 71 14.20 6.60 -1.64
CA THR A 71 14.20 7.32 -0.37
C THR A 71 13.89 6.33 0.75
N ASP A 72 14.74 6.27 1.75
CA ASP A 72 14.49 5.48 2.95
C ASP A 72 13.56 6.26 3.89
N VAL A 73 12.53 5.57 4.39
CA VAL A 73 11.60 6.13 5.37
C VAL A 73 11.65 5.27 6.62
N GLY A 74 12.18 5.84 7.68
CA GLY A 74 12.28 5.21 9.00
C GLY A 74 11.24 5.76 9.98
N PRO A 75 11.29 5.33 11.26
CA PRO A 75 10.31 5.75 12.26
C PRO A 75 10.27 7.27 12.43
N GLY A 76 9.05 7.82 12.38
CA GLY A 76 8.83 9.25 12.51
C GLY A 76 9.10 10.09 11.27
N GLU A 77 9.55 9.46 10.19
CA GLU A 77 9.79 10.16 8.92
C GLU A 77 8.57 10.12 8.01
N VAL A 78 8.43 11.11 7.15
CA VAL A 78 7.25 11.31 6.29
C VAL A 78 7.67 11.43 4.84
N LEU A 79 6.90 10.78 3.97
CA LEU A 79 7.03 10.91 2.52
C LEU A 79 5.65 11.13 1.91
N CYS A 80 5.45 12.20 1.16
CA CYS A 80 4.22 12.42 0.41
C CYS A 80 4.40 11.97 -1.03
N ILE A 81 3.58 11.00 -1.46
CA ILE A 81 3.54 10.52 -2.83
C ILE A 81 2.40 11.23 -3.54
N ARG A 82 2.73 12.14 -4.44
CA ARG A 82 1.75 12.95 -5.16
C ARG A 82 1.04 12.11 -6.22
N ARG A 83 -0.21 12.46 -6.54
CA ARG A 83 -0.91 11.80 -7.63
C ARG A 83 -0.11 11.88 -8.91
N GLY A 84 -0.12 10.80 -9.68
CA GLY A 84 0.63 10.67 -10.92
C GLY A 84 2.08 10.24 -10.76
N ALA A 85 2.66 10.29 -9.57
CA ALA A 85 4.03 9.84 -9.35
C ALA A 85 4.11 8.32 -9.35
N VAL A 86 4.95 7.76 -10.20
CA VAL A 86 5.19 6.30 -10.23
C VAL A 86 6.04 5.90 -9.06
N HIS A 87 5.55 4.93 -8.27
CA HIS A 87 6.25 4.52 -7.06
C HIS A 87 6.12 3.02 -6.77
N ARG A 88 7.06 2.56 -5.98
CA ARG A 88 7.09 1.22 -5.40
C ARG A 88 7.81 1.26 -4.06
N PHE A 89 7.58 0.27 -3.23
CA PHE A 89 8.33 0.13 -1.98
C PHE A 89 8.92 -1.27 -1.85
N GLU A 90 9.99 -1.34 -1.08
CA GLU A 90 10.65 -2.61 -0.75
C GLU A 90 11.31 -2.49 0.63
N ASN A 91 11.49 -3.62 1.28
CA ASN A 91 12.28 -3.70 2.49
C ASN A 91 13.53 -4.55 2.25
N GLY A 92 14.59 -3.92 1.80
CA GLY A 92 15.91 -4.56 1.62
C GLY A 92 16.76 -4.58 2.88
N HIS A 93 16.18 -4.24 4.03
CA HIS A 93 16.87 -4.22 5.32
C HIS A 93 16.66 -5.53 6.09
N ASP A 94 17.35 -5.68 7.22
CA ASP A 94 17.35 -6.92 8.00
C ASP A 94 16.18 -7.04 8.98
N ALA A 95 15.47 -5.95 9.25
CA ALA A 95 14.36 -5.92 10.19
C ALA A 95 13.03 -5.67 9.47
N ASP A 96 11.94 -6.22 10.02
CA ASP A 96 10.59 -5.94 9.55
C ASP A 96 10.26 -4.46 9.72
N ALA A 97 9.45 -3.92 8.84
CA ALA A 97 9.05 -2.52 8.85
C ALA A 97 7.53 -2.38 8.83
N SER A 98 7.05 -1.29 9.40
CA SER A 98 5.64 -0.91 9.35
C SER A 98 5.50 0.59 9.13
N ALA A 99 4.41 0.97 8.48
CA ALA A 99 4.12 2.36 8.19
C ALA A 99 2.62 2.62 8.20
N LEU A 100 2.27 3.88 8.33
CA LEU A 100 0.91 4.40 8.20
C LEU A 100 0.79 5.09 6.84
N ALA A 101 -0.29 4.82 6.12
CA ALA A 101 -0.62 5.51 4.89
C ALA A 101 -1.87 6.36 5.08
N VAL A 102 -1.80 7.60 4.64
CA VAL A 102 -2.92 8.56 4.65
C VAL A 102 -3.23 8.90 3.20
N VAL A 103 -4.43 8.57 2.77
CA VAL A 103 -4.90 8.76 1.39
C VAL A 103 -5.89 9.93 1.34
N THR A 104 -5.61 10.93 0.51
CA THR A 104 -6.41 12.15 0.40
C THR A 104 -6.66 12.52 -1.06
N PRO A 105 -7.94 12.60 -1.50
CA PRO A 105 -9.17 12.19 -0.82
C PRO A 105 -9.23 10.67 -0.56
N GLY A 106 -10.09 10.25 0.35
CA GLY A 106 -10.20 8.88 0.84
C GLY A 106 -10.92 7.92 -0.09
N ILE A 107 -10.49 7.84 -1.33
CA ILE A 107 -11.14 7.00 -2.36
C ILE A 107 -10.56 5.60 -2.48
N LEU A 108 -9.42 5.32 -1.87
CA LEU A 108 -8.84 3.98 -1.82
C LEU A 108 -9.34 3.25 -0.57
N GLY A 109 -9.97 2.10 -0.76
CA GLY A 109 -10.54 1.32 0.31
C GLY A 109 -9.99 -0.10 0.39
N PRO A 110 -10.45 -0.89 1.37
CA PRO A 110 -9.97 -2.26 1.58
C PRO A 110 -10.29 -3.21 0.42
N ASP A 111 -11.32 -2.94 -0.37
CA ASP A 111 -11.70 -3.82 -1.50
C ASP A 111 -10.57 -3.97 -2.52
N TYR A 112 -9.83 -2.90 -2.79
CA TYR A 112 -8.66 -2.96 -3.65
C TYR A 112 -7.65 -4.01 -3.15
N PHE A 113 -7.32 -3.94 -1.88
CA PHE A 113 -6.34 -4.86 -1.28
C PHE A 113 -6.84 -6.30 -1.21
N ARG A 114 -8.14 -6.49 -0.96
CA ARG A 114 -8.75 -7.84 -0.97
C ARG A 114 -8.67 -8.47 -2.35
N GLU A 115 -8.95 -7.69 -3.41
CA GLU A 115 -8.88 -8.19 -4.79
C GLU A 115 -7.44 -8.52 -5.20
N VAL A 116 -6.47 -7.68 -4.83
CA VAL A 116 -5.04 -7.98 -5.06
C VAL A 116 -4.62 -9.22 -4.28
N ALA A 117 -5.07 -9.35 -3.04
CA ALA A 117 -4.77 -10.52 -2.20
C ALA A 117 -5.26 -11.82 -2.85
N ASP A 118 -6.45 -11.81 -3.45
CA ASP A 118 -7.00 -12.97 -4.15
C ASP A 118 -6.13 -13.37 -5.36
N VAL A 119 -5.66 -12.39 -6.12
CA VAL A 119 -4.77 -12.65 -7.27
C VAL A 119 -3.45 -13.27 -6.82
N VAL A 120 -2.85 -12.73 -5.76
CA VAL A 120 -1.57 -13.23 -5.22
C VAL A 120 -1.76 -14.63 -4.64
N ALA A 121 -2.84 -14.86 -3.91
CA ALA A 121 -3.14 -16.18 -3.33
C ALA A 121 -3.34 -17.25 -4.41
N ALA A 122 -3.95 -16.90 -5.54
CA ALA A 122 -4.17 -17.82 -6.66
C ALA A 122 -2.87 -18.31 -7.32
N ALA A 123 -1.77 -17.59 -7.13
CA ALA A 123 -0.44 -18.02 -7.62
C ALA A 123 0.21 -19.10 -6.74
N ALA A 124 -0.39 -19.41 -5.58
CA ALA A 124 0.03 -20.51 -4.68
C ALA A 124 1.52 -20.48 -4.34
N GLY A 125 2.07 -19.28 -4.03
CA GLY A 125 3.48 -19.09 -3.68
C GLY A 125 4.40 -18.91 -4.89
N GLY A 126 3.89 -19.03 -6.11
CA GLY A 126 4.64 -18.72 -7.34
C GLY A 126 4.63 -17.23 -7.66
N PRO A 127 5.22 -16.84 -8.81
CA PRO A 127 5.18 -15.44 -9.25
C PRO A 127 3.73 -14.94 -9.40
N PRO A 128 3.40 -13.73 -8.95
CA PRO A 128 2.05 -13.20 -9.07
C PRO A 128 1.70 -12.93 -10.54
N ASP A 129 0.40 -13.01 -10.85
CA ASP A 129 -0.14 -12.64 -12.15
C ASP A 129 -0.16 -11.11 -12.27
N VAL A 130 0.90 -10.53 -12.83
CA VAL A 130 1.07 -9.08 -12.94
C VAL A 130 -0.02 -8.43 -13.79
N ALA A 131 -0.47 -9.10 -14.85
CA ALA A 131 -1.54 -8.58 -15.69
C ALA A 131 -2.87 -8.49 -14.93
N ALA A 132 -3.20 -9.51 -14.14
CA ALA A 132 -4.41 -9.52 -13.31
C ALA A 132 -4.35 -8.44 -12.21
N ILE A 133 -3.20 -8.26 -11.56
CA ILE A 133 -3.00 -7.17 -10.59
C ILE A 133 -3.20 -5.82 -11.27
N GLY A 134 -2.64 -5.63 -12.47
CA GLY A 134 -2.81 -4.39 -13.23
C GLY A 134 -4.27 -4.07 -13.53
N GLU A 135 -5.09 -5.06 -13.83
CA GLU A 135 -6.53 -4.86 -14.04
C GLU A 135 -7.25 -4.44 -12.77
N VAL A 136 -6.92 -5.05 -11.63
CA VAL A 136 -7.44 -4.63 -10.32
C VAL A 136 -7.07 -3.18 -10.06
N MET A 137 -5.83 -2.81 -10.29
CA MET A 137 -5.35 -1.43 -10.12
C MET A 137 -6.20 -0.44 -10.92
N ARG A 138 -6.41 -0.71 -12.21
CA ARG A 138 -7.17 0.21 -13.08
C ARG A 138 -8.60 0.39 -12.63
N ARG A 139 -9.24 -0.65 -12.09
CA ARG A 139 -10.60 -0.55 -11.56
C ARG A 139 -10.70 0.33 -10.30
N HIS A 140 -9.58 0.52 -9.60
CA HIS A 140 -9.53 1.28 -8.35
C HIS A 140 -8.77 2.60 -8.45
N GLY A 141 -8.50 3.08 -9.67
CA GLY A 141 -7.86 4.38 -9.88
C GLY A 141 -6.34 4.37 -9.71
N LEU A 142 -5.70 3.20 -9.85
CA LEU A 142 -4.26 3.09 -9.93
C LEU A 142 -3.85 2.73 -11.37
N THR A 143 -2.69 3.23 -11.80
CA THR A 143 -2.12 2.90 -13.10
C THR A 143 -0.86 2.07 -12.90
N PRO A 144 -0.86 0.80 -13.33
CA PRO A 144 0.34 -0.03 -13.21
C PRO A 144 1.46 0.50 -14.10
N ALA A 145 2.68 0.49 -13.58
CA ALA A 145 3.88 0.83 -14.33
C ALA A 145 4.48 -0.47 -14.90
N VAL A 146 4.22 -0.70 -16.16
CA VAL A 146 4.66 -1.89 -16.89
C VAL A 146 5.53 -1.53 -18.08
#